data_c5452f624d5d39fdd2e4eaffd59967e1
#
_entry.id   c5452f624d5d39fdd2e4eaffd59967e1
#
_cell.length_a   1.000
_cell.length_b   1.000
_cell.length_c   1.000
_cell.angle_alpha   90.00
_cell.angle_beta   90.00
_cell.angle_gamma   90.00
#
_symmetry.space_group_name_H-M   'P 1'
#
loop_
_entity.id
_entity.type
_entity.pdbx_description
1 polymer ?
#
loop_
_entity_poly.entity_id
_entity_poly.type
_entity_poly.pdbx_seq_one_letter_code
_entity_poly.pdbx_strand_id
1 'polypeptide(L)'
;MNSLPMFPLGTVIFPDQRLALRVFEDRYLKLVEDIASSESIFGSCLIEKGHEVGGGDTRFSTGTLCEVVQSRKISVDQLDVQVLGVQKIFIKEWLPEMTYPVANVSQIEEKIRKKFNASLMTKIIYELQKCYSLIYHLQKIDSKPPEQSQFESLSLYQLCDLSPLGQMNRYKLLECESEQQRGILLLEMVTDEKETLEGLVQIQMNDQ
;
A
#
# COMPACT_ATOMS: atom_id res chain seq x y z
N MET A 1 15.73 20.64 -1.50
CA MET A 1 15.20 19.43 -2.14
C MET A 1 15.98 18.29 -1.53
N ASN A 2 15.31 17.35 -0.90
CA ASN A 2 16.04 16.24 -0.29
C ASN A 2 16.04 15.07 -1.29
N SER A 3 17.24 14.62 -1.66
CA SER A 3 17.38 13.37 -2.38
C SER A 3 17.11 12.23 -1.42
N LEU A 4 16.33 11.24 -1.85
CA LEU A 4 15.89 10.12 -1.03
C LEU A 4 16.26 8.81 -1.73
N PRO A 5 16.89 7.84 -1.04
CA PRO A 5 16.96 6.47 -1.51
C PRO A 5 15.58 5.93 -1.81
N MET A 6 15.42 5.20 -2.92
CA MET A 6 14.12 4.73 -3.38
C MET A 6 14.10 3.21 -3.52
N PHE A 7 13.00 2.60 -3.07
CA PHE A 7 12.72 1.19 -3.24
C PHE A 7 11.38 1.01 -3.96
N PRO A 8 11.37 1.03 -5.31
CA PRO A 8 10.18 0.75 -6.10
C PRO A 8 9.69 -0.68 -5.86
N LEU A 9 8.39 -0.85 -5.76
CA LEU A 9 7.75 -2.14 -5.46
C LEU A 9 6.56 -2.39 -6.40
N GLY A 10 6.19 -3.65 -6.58
CA GLY A 10 4.94 -4.05 -7.23
C GLY A 10 3.69 -3.86 -6.36
N THR A 11 3.86 -3.29 -5.18
CA THR A 11 2.76 -3.00 -4.25
C THR A 11 2.79 -1.56 -3.78
N VAL A 12 1.60 -1.01 -3.53
CA VAL A 12 1.43 0.31 -2.91
C VAL A 12 1.59 0.17 -1.40
N ILE A 13 2.42 1.04 -0.80
CA ILE A 13 2.47 1.22 0.64
C ILE A 13 1.71 2.49 0.99
N PHE A 14 0.74 2.39 1.91
CA PHE A 14 0.03 3.56 2.43
C PHE A 14 0.73 4.13 3.67
N PRO A 15 0.55 5.42 4.00
CA PRO A 15 0.81 5.92 5.34
C PRO A 15 0.09 5.07 6.40
N ASP A 16 0.64 4.93 7.60
CA ASP A 16 0.18 4.08 8.70
C ASP A 16 0.24 2.55 8.44
N GLN A 17 0.58 2.13 7.24
CA GLN A 17 0.72 0.71 6.91
C GLN A 17 2.04 0.15 7.41
N ARG A 18 1.99 -1.05 8.01
CA ARG A 18 3.17 -1.88 8.30
C ARG A 18 3.29 -2.97 7.25
N LEU A 19 4.47 -3.11 6.67
CA LEU A 19 4.74 -4.13 5.66
C LEU A 19 6.04 -4.86 5.97
N ALA A 20 6.02 -6.20 5.82
CA ALA A 20 7.22 -7.01 5.85
C ALA A 20 7.78 -7.17 4.44
N LEU A 21 9.03 -6.79 4.25
CA LEU A 21 9.75 -6.96 2.99
C LEU A 21 10.87 -7.97 3.17
N ARG A 22 11.03 -8.85 2.19
CA ARG A 22 12.20 -9.71 2.08
C ARG A 22 13.15 -9.12 1.05
N VAL A 23 14.29 -8.62 1.53
CA VAL A 23 15.31 -7.97 0.70
C VAL A 23 16.39 -8.98 0.38
N PHE A 24 16.66 -9.20 -0.90
CA PHE A 24 17.64 -10.17 -1.39
C PHE A 24 18.48 -9.67 -2.60
N GLU A 25 18.09 -8.54 -3.22
CA GLU A 25 18.90 -7.93 -4.27
C GLU A 25 20.03 -7.11 -3.65
N ASP A 26 21.26 -7.25 -4.16
CA ASP A 26 22.46 -6.56 -3.65
C ASP A 26 22.27 -5.06 -3.53
N ARG A 27 21.62 -4.43 -4.53
CA ARG A 27 21.33 -2.99 -4.53
C ARG A 27 20.43 -2.57 -3.36
N TYR A 28 19.46 -3.37 -3.00
CA TYR A 28 18.54 -3.04 -1.89
C TYR A 28 19.10 -3.49 -0.54
N LEU A 29 19.94 -4.53 -0.48
CA LEU A 29 20.74 -4.84 0.71
C LEU A 29 21.64 -3.66 1.06
N LYS A 30 22.32 -3.08 0.02
CA LYS A 30 23.16 -1.90 0.19
C LYS A 30 22.34 -0.66 0.61
N LEU A 31 21.15 -0.46 0.04
CA LEU A 31 20.24 0.61 0.44
C LEU A 31 19.93 0.53 1.94
N VAL A 32 19.49 -0.65 2.43
CA VAL A 32 19.15 -0.84 3.85
C VAL A 32 20.36 -0.62 4.76
N GLU A 33 21.56 -1.09 4.35
CA GLU A 33 22.80 -0.85 5.09
C GLU A 33 23.11 0.66 5.19
N ASP A 34 23.01 1.39 4.07
CA ASP A 34 23.36 2.81 4.03
C ASP A 34 22.39 3.67 4.87
N ILE A 35 21.09 3.39 4.81
CA ILE A 35 20.12 4.14 5.60
C ILE A 35 20.13 3.77 7.09
N ALA A 36 20.59 2.57 7.46
CA ALA A 36 20.66 2.16 8.88
C ALA A 36 21.57 3.04 9.72
N SER A 37 22.57 3.69 9.08
CA SER A 37 23.47 4.64 9.74
C SER A 37 22.97 6.10 9.81
N SER A 38 21.77 6.36 9.27
CA SER A 38 21.15 7.68 9.18
C SER A 38 19.74 7.69 9.81
N GLU A 39 18.78 8.21 9.09
CA GLU A 39 17.39 8.33 9.58
C GLU A 39 16.55 7.05 9.37
N SER A 40 17.12 6.00 8.80
CA SER A 40 16.45 4.73 8.48
C SER A 40 15.21 4.89 7.59
N ILE A 41 15.21 5.92 6.71
CA ILE A 41 14.11 6.26 5.82
C ILE A 41 14.47 6.03 4.34
N PHE A 42 13.47 5.67 3.56
CA PHE A 42 13.53 5.57 2.11
C PHE A 42 12.16 5.91 1.49
N GLY A 43 12.11 6.16 0.19
CA GLY A 43 10.86 6.32 -0.54
C GLY A 43 10.47 5.04 -1.25
N SER A 44 9.18 4.69 -1.24
CA SER A 44 8.64 3.62 -2.08
C SER A 44 7.61 4.18 -3.05
N CYS A 45 7.53 3.59 -4.25
CA CYS A 45 6.50 3.88 -5.24
C CYS A 45 6.12 2.61 -5.99
N LEU A 46 4.91 2.61 -6.56
CA LEU A 46 4.46 1.51 -7.40
C LEU A 46 5.23 1.49 -8.73
N ILE A 47 5.65 0.31 -9.16
CA ILE A 47 6.17 0.06 -10.50
C ILE A 47 5.01 0.09 -11.49
N GLU A 48 5.10 0.92 -12.53
CA GLU A 48 4.09 1.04 -13.59
C GLU A 48 4.25 -0.07 -14.63
N LYS A 49 5.48 -0.28 -15.10
CA LYS A 49 5.85 -1.34 -16.06
C LYS A 49 7.22 -1.90 -15.73
N GLY A 50 7.38 -3.19 -15.93
CA GLY A 50 8.63 -3.90 -15.62
C GLY A 50 8.44 -4.86 -14.47
N HIS A 51 9.55 -5.21 -13.83
CA HIS A 51 9.60 -6.16 -12.72
C HIS A 51 10.34 -5.55 -11.54
N GLU A 52 10.03 -6.00 -10.33
CA GLU A 52 10.75 -5.57 -9.12
C GLU A 52 12.24 -5.92 -9.18
N VAL A 53 12.57 -7.02 -9.86
CA VAL A 53 13.93 -7.54 -9.95
C VAL A 53 14.57 -7.16 -11.27
N GLY A 54 15.80 -6.64 -11.24
CA GLY A 54 16.64 -6.43 -12.43
C GLY A 54 16.70 -5.00 -12.97
N GLY A 55 15.85 -4.08 -12.50
CA GLY A 55 15.84 -2.67 -12.97
C GLY A 55 15.20 -2.47 -14.35
N GLY A 56 15.28 -1.22 -14.87
CA GLY A 56 14.68 -0.86 -16.17
C GLY A 56 13.16 -0.67 -16.13
N ASP A 57 12.58 -0.58 -14.94
CA ASP A 57 11.18 -0.36 -14.67
C ASP A 57 10.80 1.11 -14.88
N THR A 58 9.56 1.34 -15.33
CA THR A 58 8.90 2.65 -15.24
C THR A 58 8.10 2.72 -13.94
N ARG A 59 8.03 3.91 -13.35
CA ARG A 59 7.58 4.09 -11.97
C ARG A 59 6.59 5.23 -11.89
N PHE A 60 5.57 5.06 -11.08
CA PHE A 60 4.64 6.14 -10.77
C PHE A 60 5.30 7.25 -9.95
N SER A 61 4.77 8.48 -10.07
CA SER A 61 5.34 9.66 -9.42
C SER A 61 4.83 9.92 -8.01
N THR A 62 3.72 9.29 -7.60
CA THR A 62 3.24 9.34 -6.21
C THR A 62 3.74 8.10 -5.47
N GLY A 63 4.29 8.33 -4.29
CA GLY A 63 4.81 7.25 -3.44
C GLY A 63 4.63 7.55 -1.96
N THR A 64 5.31 6.78 -1.14
CA THR A 64 5.27 6.89 0.32
C THR A 64 6.68 6.93 0.89
N LEU A 65 6.93 7.88 1.79
CA LEU A 65 8.09 7.88 2.66
C LEU A 65 7.91 6.73 3.66
N CYS A 66 8.88 5.86 3.75
CA CYS A 66 8.88 4.69 4.61
C CYS A 66 10.02 4.75 5.62
N GLU A 67 9.76 4.28 6.83
CA GLU A 67 10.75 4.10 7.88
C GLU A 67 11.00 2.61 8.12
N VAL A 68 12.27 2.20 8.24
CA VAL A 68 12.65 0.85 8.66
C VAL A 68 12.52 0.77 10.18
N VAL A 69 11.49 0.09 10.66
CA VAL A 69 11.23 -0.07 12.11
C VAL A 69 11.95 -1.26 12.72
N GLN A 70 12.29 -2.26 11.90
CA GLN A 70 13.05 -3.43 12.32
C GLN A 70 13.72 -4.08 11.10
N SER A 71 14.94 -4.58 11.29
CA SER A 71 15.62 -5.43 10.31
C SER A 71 16.19 -6.66 11.00
N ARG A 72 16.11 -7.81 10.31
CA ARG A 72 16.67 -9.08 10.79
C ARG A 72 17.39 -9.78 9.66
N LYS A 73 18.67 -10.07 9.87
CA LYS A 73 19.46 -10.87 8.94
C LYS A 73 19.01 -12.33 8.95
N ILE A 74 18.66 -12.86 7.78
CA ILE A 74 18.25 -14.26 7.59
C ILE A 74 19.45 -15.09 7.11
N SER A 75 20.18 -14.55 6.12
CA SER A 75 21.41 -15.14 5.59
C SER A 75 22.41 -14.05 5.19
N VAL A 76 23.50 -14.41 4.53
CA VAL A 76 24.46 -13.41 4.01
C VAL A 76 23.78 -12.47 3.01
N ASP A 77 22.88 -13.02 2.17
CA ASP A 77 22.27 -12.33 1.03
C ASP A 77 20.77 -12.05 1.25
N GLN A 78 20.26 -12.12 2.48
CA GLN A 78 18.83 -11.91 2.76
C GLN A 78 18.58 -11.19 4.09
N LEU A 79 17.72 -10.17 4.02
CA LEU A 79 17.18 -9.45 5.17
C LEU A 79 15.65 -9.52 5.17
N ASP A 80 15.06 -9.78 6.34
CA ASP A 80 13.66 -9.44 6.60
C ASP A 80 13.62 -8.04 7.20
N VAL A 81 12.84 -7.15 6.59
CA VAL A 81 12.73 -5.74 6.99
C VAL A 81 11.26 -5.43 7.27
N GLN A 82 10.97 -4.90 8.45
CA GLN A 82 9.66 -4.34 8.78
C GLN A 82 9.69 -2.85 8.49
N VAL A 83 8.78 -2.39 7.65
CA VAL A 83 8.67 -0.98 7.27
C VAL A 83 7.33 -0.39 7.72
N LEU A 84 7.34 0.89 8.04
CA LEU A 84 6.16 1.70 8.31
C LEU A 84 6.05 2.79 7.23
N GLY A 85 4.93 2.85 6.54
CA GLY A 85 4.60 4.00 5.70
C GLY A 85 4.32 5.22 6.60
N VAL A 86 5.01 6.33 6.33
CA VAL A 86 4.95 7.53 7.19
C VAL A 86 4.12 8.64 6.53
N GLN A 87 4.46 8.99 5.29
CA GLN A 87 3.87 10.14 4.63
C GLN A 87 3.88 9.98 3.11
N LYS A 88 2.87 10.53 2.46
CA LYS A 88 2.81 10.60 1.00
C LYS A 88 3.87 11.54 0.44
N ILE A 89 4.55 11.12 -0.64
CA ILE A 89 5.56 11.90 -1.34
C ILE A 89 5.25 12.00 -2.84
N PHE A 90 5.76 13.05 -3.45
CA PHE A 90 5.79 13.21 -4.91
C PHE A 90 7.23 13.16 -5.40
N ILE A 91 7.49 12.30 -6.38
CA ILE A 91 8.79 12.11 -7.02
C ILE A 91 8.90 13.13 -8.14
N LYS A 92 9.78 14.13 -7.97
CA LYS A 92 9.98 15.23 -8.93
C LYS A 92 10.91 14.81 -10.06
N GLU A 93 11.94 14.06 -9.71
CA GLU A 93 13.00 13.72 -10.64
C GLU A 93 13.76 12.49 -10.13
N TRP A 94 14.00 11.52 -11.01
CA TRP A 94 14.90 10.42 -10.75
C TRP A 94 16.33 10.86 -11.04
N LEU A 95 17.22 10.59 -10.10
CA LEU A 95 18.65 10.87 -10.26
C LEU A 95 19.35 9.71 -10.96
N PRO A 96 20.56 9.95 -11.54
CA PRO A 96 21.34 8.86 -12.10
C PRO A 96 21.54 7.73 -11.08
N GLU A 97 21.15 6.53 -11.46
CA GLU A 97 21.24 5.35 -10.60
C GLU A 97 22.70 4.88 -10.53
N MET A 98 23.25 4.78 -9.31
CA MET A 98 24.59 4.24 -9.07
C MET A 98 24.48 2.80 -8.53
N THR A 99 24.13 2.66 -7.27
CA THR A 99 23.95 1.34 -6.62
C THR A 99 22.49 0.97 -6.53
N TYR A 100 21.65 1.92 -6.14
CA TYR A 100 20.19 1.80 -6.03
C TYR A 100 19.52 3.09 -6.52
N PRO A 101 18.22 3.06 -6.83
CA PRO A 101 17.51 4.25 -7.26
C PRO A 101 17.51 5.37 -6.21
N VAL A 102 17.68 6.61 -6.66
CA VAL A 102 17.59 7.81 -5.85
C VAL A 102 16.74 8.84 -6.57
N ALA A 103 15.91 9.58 -5.85
CA ALA A 103 15.06 10.60 -6.44
C ALA A 103 14.99 11.87 -5.59
N ASN A 104 14.80 13.01 -6.26
CA ASN A 104 14.39 14.26 -5.64
C ASN A 104 12.88 14.20 -5.36
N VAL A 105 12.50 14.29 -4.09
CA VAL A 105 11.10 14.18 -3.66
C VAL A 105 10.62 15.44 -2.96
N SER A 106 9.29 15.60 -2.89
CA SER A 106 8.63 16.53 -1.97
C SER A 106 7.57 15.80 -1.18
N GLN A 107 7.43 16.16 0.07
CA GLN A 107 6.31 15.69 0.89
C GLN A 107 5.00 16.29 0.37
N ILE A 108 3.94 15.50 0.42
CA ILE A 108 2.58 15.95 0.08
C ILE A 108 1.81 16.06 1.39
N GLU A 109 1.47 17.30 1.75
CA GLU A 109 0.53 17.56 2.83
C GLU A 109 -0.90 17.45 2.30
N GLU A 110 -1.69 16.59 2.92
CA GLU A 110 -3.10 16.48 2.54
C GLU A 110 -3.89 17.69 3.02
N LYS A 111 -4.69 18.25 2.11
CA LYS A 111 -5.57 19.38 2.43
C LYS A 111 -6.66 18.92 3.40
N ILE A 112 -6.57 19.30 4.66
CA ILE A 112 -7.64 19.15 5.64
C ILE A 112 -8.74 20.15 5.27
N ARG A 113 -9.64 19.78 4.35
CA ARG A 113 -10.71 20.67 3.91
C ARG A 113 -11.95 20.63 4.80
N LYS A 114 -12.21 19.51 5.47
CA LYS A 114 -13.34 19.30 6.41
C LYS A 114 -13.03 18.11 7.32
N LYS A 115 -13.67 18.06 8.50
CA LYS A 115 -13.67 16.86 9.33
C LYS A 115 -14.22 15.68 8.53
N PHE A 116 -13.53 14.57 8.51
CA PHE A 116 -13.94 13.36 7.79
C PHE A 116 -15.34 12.92 8.22
N ASN A 117 -16.17 12.51 7.28
CA ASN A 117 -17.56 12.15 7.53
C ASN A 117 -17.68 10.77 8.17
N ALA A 118 -18.06 10.72 9.44
CA ALA A 118 -18.26 9.47 10.18
C ALA A 118 -19.26 8.51 9.49
N SER A 119 -20.32 9.04 8.86
CA SER A 119 -21.27 8.22 8.10
C SER A 119 -20.62 7.57 6.87
N LEU A 120 -19.66 8.23 6.23
CA LEU A 120 -18.90 7.65 5.12
C LEU A 120 -18.03 6.50 5.62
N MET A 121 -17.35 6.68 6.76
CA MET A 121 -16.53 5.63 7.38
C MET A 121 -17.37 4.39 7.69
N THR A 122 -18.53 4.54 8.31
CA THR A 122 -19.43 3.43 8.63
C THR A 122 -19.84 2.65 7.36
N LYS A 123 -20.14 3.35 6.26
CA LYS A 123 -20.48 2.71 4.98
C LYS A 123 -19.30 1.92 4.41
N ILE A 124 -18.10 2.50 4.42
CA ILE A 124 -16.89 1.81 3.95
C ILE A 124 -16.68 0.52 4.74
N ILE A 125 -16.73 0.59 6.07
CA ILE A 125 -16.54 -0.57 6.95
C ILE A 125 -17.60 -1.65 6.67
N TYR A 126 -18.84 -1.26 6.46
CA TYR A 126 -19.91 -2.19 6.12
C TYR A 126 -19.65 -2.93 4.81
N GLU A 127 -19.27 -2.21 3.74
CA GLU A 127 -18.99 -2.82 2.43
C GLU A 127 -17.74 -3.69 2.48
N LEU A 128 -16.68 -3.27 3.18
CA LEU A 128 -15.47 -4.10 3.40
C LEU A 128 -15.81 -5.41 4.11
N GLN A 129 -16.60 -5.36 5.17
CA GLN A 129 -17.02 -6.57 5.90
C GLN A 129 -17.80 -7.52 5.00
N LYS A 130 -18.64 -7.01 4.10
CA LYS A 130 -19.35 -7.81 3.10
C LYS A 130 -18.39 -8.47 2.12
N CYS A 131 -17.40 -7.73 1.59
CA CYS A 131 -16.37 -8.30 0.73
C CYS A 131 -15.64 -9.46 1.42
N TYR A 132 -15.20 -9.28 2.67
CA TYR A 132 -14.54 -10.34 3.42
C TYR A 132 -15.44 -11.56 3.62
N SER A 133 -16.73 -11.37 3.91
CA SER A 133 -17.67 -12.49 4.05
C SER A 133 -17.81 -13.29 2.76
N LEU A 134 -17.87 -12.62 1.62
CA LEU A 134 -17.91 -13.26 0.30
C LEU A 134 -16.60 -13.98 -0.05
N ILE A 135 -15.45 -13.35 0.21
CA ILE A 135 -14.12 -13.96 -0.01
C ILE A 135 -13.97 -15.24 0.82
N TYR A 136 -14.34 -15.20 2.11
CA TYR A 136 -14.28 -16.38 2.98
C TYR A 136 -15.16 -17.51 2.48
N HIS A 137 -16.37 -17.18 1.96
CA HIS A 137 -17.26 -18.14 1.34
C HIS A 137 -16.65 -18.76 0.07
N LEU A 138 -16.17 -17.93 -0.86
CA LEU A 138 -15.57 -18.36 -2.13
C LEU A 138 -14.34 -19.25 -1.93
N GLN A 139 -13.48 -18.88 -0.99
CA GLN A 139 -12.23 -19.59 -0.69
C GLN A 139 -12.42 -20.75 0.28
N LYS A 140 -13.65 -21.01 0.75
CA LYS A 140 -13.99 -22.07 1.73
C LYS A 140 -13.11 -22.01 2.98
N ILE A 141 -12.92 -20.78 3.52
CA ILE A 141 -12.12 -20.56 4.73
C ILE A 141 -12.96 -20.94 5.95
N ASP A 142 -12.49 -21.91 6.76
CA ASP A 142 -13.22 -22.44 7.92
C ASP A 142 -13.31 -21.48 9.13
N SER A 143 -12.60 -20.35 9.11
CA SER A 143 -12.68 -19.34 10.16
C SER A 143 -13.77 -18.29 9.86
N LYS A 144 -14.22 -17.56 10.89
CA LYS A 144 -15.16 -16.47 10.71
C LYS A 144 -14.48 -15.28 10.03
N PRO A 145 -15.17 -14.61 9.09
CA PRO A 145 -14.68 -13.35 8.52
C PRO A 145 -14.57 -12.27 9.60
N PRO A 146 -13.73 -11.22 9.37
CA PRO A 146 -13.61 -10.10 10.29
C PRO A 146 -14.96 -9.44 10.59
N GLU A 147 -15.18 -9.08 11.86
CA GLU A 147 -16.35 -8.32 12.29
C GLU A 147 -16.14 -6.80 12.09
N GLN A 148 -17.22 -6.02 11.96
CA GLN A 148 -17.15 -4.57 11.77
C GLN A 148 -16.31 -3.87 12.86
N SER A 149 -16.43 -4.31 14.11
CA SER A 149 -15.68 -3.78 15.25
C SER A 149 -14.16 -3.79 15.08
N GLN A 150 -13.64 -4.71 14.29
CA GLN A 150 -12.19 -4.81 14.02
C GLN A 150 -11.69 -3.71 13.07
N PHE A 151 -12.60 -3.08 12.31
CA PHE A 151 -12.27 -1.99 11.39
C PHE A 151 -12.51 -0.60 12.00
N GLU A 152 -13.31 -0.48 13.07
CA GLU A 152 -13.74 0.82 13.62
C GLU A 152 -12.62 1.69 14.18
N SER A 153 -11.52 1.09 14.62
CA SER A 153 -10.35 1.80 15.16
C SER A 153 -9.29 2.14 14.12
N LEU A 154 -9.50 1.73 12.87
CA LEU A 154 -8.51 1.87 11.81
C LEU A 154 -8.61 3.26 11.14
N SER A 155 -7.45 3.79 10.73
CA SER A 155 -7.41 4.97 9.87
C SER A 155 -7.92 4.66 8.47
N LEU A 156 -8.30 5.70 7.71
CA LEU A 156 -8.74 5.50 6.33
C LEU A 156 -7.65 4.86 5.45
N TYR A 157 -6.37 5.17 5.68
CA TYR A 157 -5.28 4.51 4.98
C TYR A 157 -5.17 3.02 5.31
N GLN A 158 -5.38 2.66 6.58
CA GLN A 158 -5.42 1.24 6.97
C GLN A 158 -6.62 0.50 6.34
N LEU A 159 -7.78 1.16 6.18
CA LEU A 159 -8.90 0.57 5.43
C LEU A 159 -8.59 0.43 3.93
N CYS A 160 -7.86 1.39 3.33
CA CYS A 160 -7.36 1.24 1.96
C CYS A 160 -6.41 0.04 1.82
N ASP A 161 -5.53 -0.17 2.81
CA ASP A 161 -4.61 -1.29 2.82
C ASP A 161 -5.32 -2.65 2.91
N LEU A 162 -6.30 -2.75 3.79
CA LEU A 162 -7.10 -3.96 3.99
C LEU A 162 -8.13 -4.20 2.88
N SER A 163 -8.39 -3.23 1.99
CA SER A 163 -9.35 -3.43 0.91
C SER A 163 -8.84 -4.48 -0.09
N PRO A 164 -9.73 -5.40 -0.57
CA PRO A 164 -9.37 -6.44 -1.53
C PRO A 164 -9.22 -5.89 -2.96
N LEU A 165 -8.59 -4.74 -3.09
CA LEU A 165 -8.42 -4.02 -4.36
C LEU A 165 -7.05 -4.31 -4.99
N GLY A 166 -7.03 -4.39 -6.32
CA GLY A 166 -5.79 -4.51 -7.09
C GLY A 166 -4.90 -3.26 -6.98
N GLN A 167 -3.61 -3.41 -7.29
CA GLN A 167 -2.60 -2.37 -7.05
C GLN A 167 -2.88 -1.05 -7.76
N MET A 168 -3.48 -1.05 -8.96
CA MET A 168 -3.86 0.19 -9.66
C MET A 168 -4.96 0.97 -8.93
N ASN A 169 -5.94 0.29 -8.34
CA ASN A 169 -6.97 0.92 -7.54
C ASN A 169 -6.39 1.45 -6.23
N ARG A 170 -5.50 0.69 -5.58
CA ARG A 170 -4.74 1.15 -4.40
C ARG A 170 -3.91 2.40 -4.73
N TYR A 171 -3.27 2.43 -5.90
CA TYR A 171 -2.50 3.59 -6.35
C TYR A 171 -3.40 4.84 -6.52
N LYS A 172 -4.57 4.71 -7.16
CA LYS A 172 -5.54 5.82 -7.27
C LYS A 172 -6.00 6.35 -5.90
N LEU A 173 -6.16 5.46 -4.91
CA LEU A 173 -6.47 5.86 -3.53
C LEU A 173 -5.30 6.62 -2.88
N LEU A 174 -4.05 6.22 -3.14
CA LEU A 174 -2.88 6.95 -2.66
C LEU A 174 -2.78 8.34 -3.29
N GLU A 175 -3.10 8.50 -4.58
CA GLU A 175 -3.04 9.78 -5.30
C GLU A 175 -4.06 10.82 -4.80
N CYS A 176 -5.17 10.42 -4.17
CA CYS A 176 -6.19 11.35 -3.71
C CYS A 176 -5.61 12.54 -2.95
N GLU A 177 -6.06 13.75 -3.28
CA GLU A 177 -5.57 15.00 -2.69
C GLU A 177 -6.07 15.25 -1.26
N SER A 178 -7.11 14.53 -0.83
CA SER A 178 -7.72 14.69 0.48
C SER A 178 -8.31 13.38 0.99
N GLU A 179 -8.39 13.26 2.31
CA GLU A 179 -9.02 12.15 3.00
C GLU A 179 -10.50 11.95 2.55
N GLN A 180 -11.25 13.04 2.37
CA GLN A 180 -12.65 12.99 1.91
C GLN A 180 -12.77 12.38 0.50
N GLN A 181 -11.89 12.80 -0.43
CA GLN A 181 -11.88 12.25 -1.79
C GLN A 181 -11.52 10.76 -1.77
N ARG A 182 -10.52 10.38 -0.98
CA ARG A 182 -10.09 8.99 -0.81
C ARG A 182 -11.22 8.13 -0.26
N GLY A 183 -11.95 8.62 0.77
CA GLY A 183 -13.05 7.87 1.36
C GLY A 183 -14.21 7.66 0.39
N ILE A 184 -14.55 8.65 -0.42
CA ILE A 184 -15.60 8.52 -1.46
C ILE A 184 -15.15 7.48 -2.51
N LEU A 185 -13.92 7.60 -3.00
CA LEU A 185 -13.38 6.68 -4.01
C LEU A 185 -13.25 5.26 -3.46
N LEU A 186 -12.82 5.10 -2.20
CA LEU A 186 -12.74 3.79 -1.56
C LEU A 186 -14.12 3.13 -1.45
N LEU A 187 -15.15 3.88 -1.03
CA LEU A 187 -16.51 3.36 -0.95
C LEU A 187 -17.00 2.88 -2.32
N GLU A 188 -16.79 3.67 -3.38
CA GLU A 188 -17.14 3.30 -4.76
C GLU A 188 -16.44 1.99 -5.16
N MET A 189 -15.12 1.94 -5.06
CA MET A 189 -14.33 0.78 -5.46
C MET A 189 -14.65 -0.50 -4.67
N VAL A 190 -14.92 -0.39 -3.37
CA VAL A 190 -15.26 -1.54 -2.54
C VAL A 190 -16.69 -2.02 -2.82
N THR A 191 -17.60 -1.11 -3.18
CA THR A 191 -18.95 -1.48 -3.62
C THR A 191 -18.90 -2.26 -4.95
N ASP A 192 -18.14 -1.79 -5.93
CA ASP A 192 -17.95 -2.48 -7.20
C ASP A 192 -17.29 -3.86 -7.02
N GLU A 193 -16.29 -3.94 -6.14
CA GLU A 193 -15.64 -5.21 -5.81
C GLU A 193 -16.60 -6.20 -5.16
N LYS A 194 -17.45 -5.73 -4.23
CA LYS A 194 -18.50 -6.55 -3.62
C LYS A 194 -19.45 -7.12 -4.67
N GLU A 195 -19.95 -6.30 -5.62
CA GLU A 195 -20.82 -6.75 -6.69
C GLU A 195 -20.14 -7.83 -7.56
N THR A 196 -18.86 -7.66 -7.84
CA THR A 196 -18.04 -8.66 -8.55
C THR A 196 -17.99 -9.99 -7.78
N LEU A 197 -17.71 -9.92 -6.47
CA LEU A 197 -17.66 -11.11 -5.60
C LEU A 197 -19.03 -11.80 -5.48
N GLU A 198 -20.13 -11.04 -5.40
CA GLU A 198 -21.50 -11.59 -5.40
C GLU A 198 -21.77 -12.36 -6.69
N GLY A 199 -21.37 -11.83 -7.84
CA GLY A 199 -21.47 -12.52 -9.12
C GLY A 199 -20.70 -13.85 -9.15
N LEU A 200 -19.48 -13.88 -8.60
CA LEU A 200 -18.68 -15.10 -8.50
C LEU A 200 -19.34 -16.16 -7.60
N VAL A 201 -19.94 -15.76 -6.49
CA VAL A 201 -20.70 -16.68 -5.62
C VAL A 201 -21.86 -17.31 -6.35
N GLN A 202 -22.63 -16.52 -7.13
CA GLN A 202 -23.77 -17.03 -7.91
C GLN A 202 -23.32 -18.07 -8.96
N ILE A 203 -22.20 -17.81 -9.65
CA ILE A 203 -21.63 -18.76 -10.63
C ILE A 203 -21.25 -20.06 -9.91
N GLN A 204 -20.54 -19.99 -8.79
CA GLN A 204 -20.11 -21.16 -8.03
C GLN A 204 -21.30 -22.01 -7.52
N MET A 205 -22.44 -21.37 -7.18
CA MET A 205 -23.65 -22.06 -6.75
C MET A 205 -24.38 -22.78 -7.90
N ASN A 206 -24.27 -22.23 -9.12
CA ASN A 206 -24.92 -22.83 -10.30
C ASN A 206 -24.14 -24.03 -10.86
N ASP A 207 -22.84 -24.13 -10.55
CA ASP A 207 -21.94 -25.21 -11.01
C ASP A 207 -21.89 -26.41 -10.04
N GLN A 208 -22.65 -26.37 -8.93
CA GLN A 208 -22.78 -27.48 -7.96
C GLN A 208 -24.11 -28.20 -8.10
#